data_d69ce90b0c9d9a77bd071a449c21c93b
#
_entry.id   d69ce90b0c9d9a77bd071a449c21c93b
#
_cell.length_a   1.000
_cell.length_b   1.000
_cell.length_c   1.000
_cell.angle_alpha   90.00
_cell.angle_beta   90.00
_cell.angle_gamma   90.00
#
_symmetry.space_group_name_H-M   'P 1'
#
loop_
_entity.id
_entity.type
_entity.pdbx_description
1 polymer ?
#
loop_
_entity_poly.entity_id
_entity_poly.type
_entity_poly.pdbx_seq_one_letter_code
_entity_poly.pdbx_strand_id
1 'polypeptide(L)'
;KGEASYAPGAACHGADGNSGSPANPKLAGQHPEYLNKQLQEFKSGKRANAIMSGMVAALSPEDMKNISAWLGQQKAKPGFAKDKQTVALGERIYRGGIADRQIPACAGCHSPNGAGLPSQYPRLSGQHADYTTAQLSGFRDGVRQNNLTMTQVAAKLNDREIKAVSDYIAGLR
;
A
#
# COMPACT_ATOMS: atom_id res chain seq x y z
N LYS A 1 17.64 -1.70 -16.78
CA LYS A 1 16.37 -1.97 -17.51
C LYS A 1 15.18 -1.49 -16.68
N GLY A 2 15.09 -1.84 -15.38
CA GLY A 2 13.97 -1.46 -14.53
C GLY A 2 13.76 0.04 -14.40
N GLU A 3 14.81 0.81 -14.22
CA GLU A 3 14.75 2.27 -14.17
C GLU A 3 14.17 2.86 -15.45
N ALA A 4 14.63 2.40 -16.62
CA ALA A 4 14.14 2.87 -17.90
C ALA A 4 12.66 2.53 -18.12
N SER A 5 12.24 1.31 -17.77
CA SER A 5 10.85 0.89 -17.86
C SER A 5 9.94 1.63 -16.87
N TYR A 6 10.49 2.05 -15.73
CA TYR A 6 9.78 2.83 -14.71
C TYR A 6 9.64 4.32 -15.07
N ALA A 7 10.46 4.85 -15.96
CA ALA A 7 10.52 6.30 -16.23
C ALA A 7 9.15 6.99 -16.42
N PRO A 8 8.14 6.39 -17.09
CA PRO A 8 6.81 6.99 -17.17
C PRO A 8 6.11 7.14 -15.81
N GLY A 9 6.42 6.29 -14.85
CA GLY A 9 5.84 6.32 -13.50
C GLY A 9 6.41 7.41 -12.61
N ALA A 10 7.60 7.91 -12.94
CA ALA A 10 8.32 8.88 -12.11
C ALA A 10 7.55 10.17 -11.87
N ALA A 11 6.74 10.60 -12.84
CA ALA A 11 5.94 11.81 -12.74
C ALA A 11 4.91 11.75 -11.60
N CYS A 12 4.39 10.55 -11.31
CA CYS A 12 3.36 10.33 -10.28
C CYS A 12 3.94 9.75 -8.99
N HIS A 13 4.91 8.83 -9.10
CA HIS A 13 5.45 8.09 -7.96
C HIS A 13 6.83 8.56 -7.50
N GLY A 14 7.37 9.63 -8.11
CA GLY A 14 8.71 10.14 -7.81
C GLY A 14 9.80 9.41 -8.60
N ALA A 15 10.96 10.06 -8.75
CA ALA A 15 12.07 9.53 -9.54
C ALA A 15 12.64 8.22 -8.97
N ASP A 16 12.57 8.04 -7.66
CA ASP A 16 13.06 6.86 -6.94
C ASP A 16 11.93 6.02 -6.29
N GLY A 17 10.68 6.29 -6.66
CA GLY A 17 9.52 5.63 -6.05
C GLY A 17 9.09 6.22 -4.70
N ASN A 18 9.71 7.30 -4.24
CA ASN A 18 9.25 8.05 -3.07
C ASN A 18 8.33 9.19 -3.52
N SER A 19 7.06 8.86 -3.75
CA SER A 19 6.06 9.82 -4.19
C SER A 19 5.96 11.04 -3.27
N GLY A 20 5.90 12.23 -3.84
CA GLY A 20 5.61 13.47 -3.12
C GLY A 20 4.11 13.78 -3.03
N SER A 21 3.27 13.05 -3.75
CA SER A 21 1.82 13.25 -3.75
C SER A 21 1.14 12.25 -2.82
N PRO A 22 0.33 12.72 -1.83
CA PRO A 22 -0.34 11.83 -0.87
C PRO A 22 -1.31 10.83 -1.52
N ALA A 23 -1.85 11.14 -2.68
CA ALA A 23 -2.78 10.26 -3.39
C ALA A 23 -2.07 9.13 -4.14
N ASN A 24 -0.79 9.31 -4.48
CA ASN A 24 0.00 8.34 -5.21
C ASN A 24 0.91 7.57 -4.23
N PRO A 25 0.89 6.24 -4.23
CA PRO A 25 1.64 5.49 -3.23
C PRO A 25 3.14 5.63 -3.41
N LYS A 26 3.86 5.58 -2.29
CA LYS A 26 5.29 5.31 -2.28
C LYS A 26 5.51 3.87 -2.69
N LEU A 27 6.42 3.65 -3.61
CA LEU A 27 6.77 2.33 -4.15
C LEU A 27 8.19 1.91 -3.76
N ALA A 28 9.03 2.85 -3.35
CA ALA A 28 10.42 2.58 -2.97
C ALA A 28 10.48 1.59 -1.80
N GLY A 29 11.30 0.54 -1.95
CA GLY A 29 11.48 -0.47 -0.91
C GLY A 29 10.31 -1.43 -0.72
N GLN A 30 9.30 -1.38 -1.59
CA GLN A 30 8.21 -2.34 -1.58
C GLN A 30 8.70 -3.70 -2.08
N HIS A 31 8.06 -4.78 -1.63
CA HIS A 31 8.43 -6.14 -2.05
C HIS A 31 8.18 -6.32 -3.56
N PRO A 32 9.20 -6.77 -4.32
CA PRO A 32 9.07 -6.93 -5.77
C PRO A 32 7.92 -7.85 -6.19
N GLU A 33 7.70 -8.93 -5.46
CA GLU A 33 6.62 -9.88 -5.76
C GLU A 33 5.24 -9.22 -5.62
N TYR A 34 5.08 -8.38 -4.61
CA TYR A 34 3.85 -7.60 -4.42
C TYR A 34 3.65 -6.60 -5.56
N LEU A 35 4.70 -5.83 -5.90
CA LEU A 35 4.64 -4.87 -7.00
C LEU A 35 4.28 -5.54 -8.32
N ASN A 36 4.95 -6.66 -8.63
CA ASN A 36 4.69 -7.40 -9.86
C ASN A 36 3.24 -7.91 -9.92
N LYS A 37 2.74 -8.44 -8.81
CA LYS A 37 1.34 -8.87 -8.70
C LYS A 37 0.37 -7.71 -8.96
N GLN A 38 0.62 -6.55 -8.37
CA GLN A 38 -0.24 -5.37 -8.57
C GLN A 38 -0.23 -4.90 -10.02
N LEU A 39 0.96 -4.82 -10.66
CA LEU A 39 1.07 -4.45 -12.07
C LEU A 39 0.27 -5.41 -12.97
N GLN A 40 0.40 -6.70 -12.74
CA GLN A 40 -0.36 -7.71 -13.47
C GLN A 40 -1.86 -7.57 -13.26
N GLU A 41 -2.28 -7.31 -12.03
CA GLU A 41 -3.71 -7.20 -11.70
C GLU A 41 -4.34 -5.91 -12.21
N PHE A 42 -3.59 -4.81 -12.28
CA PHE A 42 -4.02 -3.62 -13.00
C PHE A 42 -4.22 -3.91 -14.49
N LYS A 43 -3.31 -4.67 -15.09
CA LYS A 43 -3.39 -5.00 -16.53
C LYS A 43 -4.56 -5.94 -16.83
N SER A 44 -4.81 -6.92 -15.97
CA SER A 44 -5.91 -7.88 -16.15
C SER A 44 -7.29 -7.30 -15.78
N GLY A 45 -7.31 -6.17 -15.07
CA GLY A 45 -8.55 -5.59 -14.53
C GLY A 45 -8.98 -6.15 -13.18
N LYS A 46 -8.25 -7.12 -12.62
CA LYS A 46 -8.55 -7.67 -11.29
C LYS A 46 -8.45 -6.63 -10.19
N ARG A 47 -7.53 -5.67 -10.34
CA ARG A 47 -7.46 -4.46 -9.53
C ARG A 47 -7.89 -3.27 -10.38
N ALA A 48 -9.05 -2.69 -10.07
CA ALA A 48 -9.64 -1.61 -10.84
C ALA A 48 -8.97 -0.27 -10.50
N ASN A 49 -8.34 0.35 -11.48
CA ASN A 49 -7.84 1.73 -11.42
C ASN A 49 -7.58 2.21 -12.84
N ALA A 50 -8.36 3.19 -13.29
CA ALA A 50 -8.32 3.65 -14.68
C ALA A 50 -6.95 4.18 -15.07
N ILE A 51 -6.29 4.95 -14.18
CA ILE A 51 -4.97 5.53 -14.45
C ILE A 51 -3.92 4.43 -14.57
N MET A 52 -3.85 3.54 -13.57
CA MET A 52 -2.85 2.48 -13.57
C MET A 52 -3.10 1.46 -14.67
N SER A 53 -4.35 1.14 -14.99
CA SER A 53 -4.66 0.26 -16.14
C SER A 53 -4.11 0.83 -17.45
N GLY A 54 -4.25 2.13 -17.67
CA GLY A 54 -3.65 2.82 -18.82
C GLY A 54 -2.13 2.78 -18.81
N MET A 55 -1.52 3.01 -17.65
CA MET A 55 -0.06 3.01 -17.51
C MET A 55 0.59 1.66 -17.77
N VAL A 56 -0.06 0.56 -17.35
CA VAL A 56 0.49 -0.79 -17.52
C VAL A 56 0.11 -1.46 -18.84
N ALA A 57 -0.78 -0.88 -19.62
CA ALA A 57 -1.33 -1.50 -20.81
C ALA A 57 -0.26 -1.99 -21.82
N ALA A 58 0.80 -1.21 -21.99
CA ALA A 58 1.90 -1.51 -22.92
C ALA A 58 3.06 -2.28 -22.28
N LEU A 59 3.03 -2.55 -20.97
CA LEU A 59 4.11 -3.25 -20.29
C LEU A 59 4.07 -4.75 -20.57
N SER A 60 5.24 -5.31 -20.91
CA SER A 60 5.42 -6.75 -20.99
C SER A 60 5.58 -7.37 -19.59
N PRO A 61 5.43 -8.71 -19.45
CA PRO A 61 5.75 -9.38 -18.19
C PRO A 61 7.18 -9.13 -17.71
N GLU A 62 8.14 -9.02 -18.62
CA GLU A 62 9.54 -8.70 -18.29
C GLU A 62 9.66 -7.28 -17.78
N ASP A 63 9.00 -6.31 -18.40
CA ASP A 63 8.99 -4.91 -17.91
C ASP A 63 8.47 -4.83 -16.49
N MET A 64 7.38 -5.51 -16.19
CA MET A 64 6.78 -5.52 -14.84
C MET A 64 7.74 -6.11 -13.80
N LYS A 65 8.44 -7.19 -14.13
CA LYS A 65 9.47 -7.78 -13.25
C LYS A 65 10.64 -6.82 -13.03
N ASN A 66 11.12 -6.20 -14.09
CA ASN A 66 12.24 -5.26 -14.02
C ASN A 66 11.91 -4.02 -13.20
N ILE A 67 10.72 -3.45 -13.40
CA ILE A 67 10.22 -2.31 -12.61
C ILE A 67 10.14 -2.69 -11.14
N SER A 68 9.54 -3.83 -10.85
CA SER A 68 9.33 -4.31 -9.48
C SER A 68 10.66 -4.55 -8.77
N ALA A 69 11.62 -5.17 -9.43
CA ALA A 69 12.96 -5.43 -8.88
C ALA A 69 13.70 -4.12 -8.60
N TRP A 70 13.64 -3.16 -9.54
CA TRP A 70 14.31 -1.87 -9.38
C TRP A 70 13.72 -1.06 -8.21
N LEU A 71 12.40 -0.97 -8.13
CA LEU A 71 11.70 -0.26 -7.04
C LEU A 71 11.97 -0.90 -5.68
N GLY A 72 12.03 -2.23 -5.63
CA GLY A 72 12.35 -2.95 -4.40
C GLY A 72 13.73 -2.64 -3.83
N GLN A 73 14.66 -2.20 -4.67
CA GLN A 73 16.02 -1.79 -4.28
C GLN A 73 16.12 -0.32 -3.86
N GLN A 74 15.09 0.47 -4.13
CA GLN A 74 15.13 1.89 -3.77
C GLN A 74 14.94 2.07 -2.26
N LYS A 75 15.60 3.08 -1.71
CA LYS A 75 15.50 3.37 -0.28
C LYS A 75 14.17 4.08 0.02
N ALA A 76 13.35 3.45 0.84
CA ALA A 76 12.11 4.06 1.31
C ALA A 76 12.41 5.20 2.29
N LYS A 77 11.83 6.37 2.05
CA LYS A 77 11.91 7.51 2.95
C LYS A 77 10.84 7.37 4.03
N PRO A 78 11.15 7.69 5.31
CA PRO A 78 10.17 7.63 6.38
C PRO A 78 9.07 8.68 6.17
N GLY A 79 7.89 8.39 6.72
CA GLY A 79 6.82 9.35 6.86
C GLY A 79 6.59 9.69 8.33
N PHE A 80 5.50 10.41 8.61
CA PHE A 80 5.17 10.88 9.95
C PHE A 80 3.67 10.82 10.19
N ALA A 81 3.27 10.42 11.41
CA ALA A 81 1.91 10.62 11.87
C ALA A 81 1.69 12.12 12.15
N LYS A 82 0.52 12.63 11.75
CA LYS A 82 0.21 14.06 11.84
C LYS A 82 -0.92 14.36 12.82
N ASP A 83 -1.77 13.39 13.11
CA ASP A 83 -2.95 13.57 13.95
C ASP A 83 -2.68 13.06 15.37
N LYS A 84 -2.29 13.99 16.25
CA LYS A 84 -2.01 13.68 17.66
C LYS A 84 -3.23 13.17 18.42
N GLN A 85 -4.43 13.49 17.96
CA GLN A 85 -5.67 13.08 18.66
C GLN A 85 -6.02 11.63 18.40
N THR A 86 -5.70 11.12 17.21
CA THR A 86 -6.10 9.75 16.78
C THR A 86 -4.95 8.78 16.67
N VAL A 87 -3.69 9.21 16.77
CA VAL A 87 -2.52 8.33 16.63
C VAL A 87 -2.54 7.16 17.62
N ALA A 88 -2.97 7.40 18.85
CA ALA A 88 -3.07 6.35 19.86
C ALA A 88 -4.14 5.29 19.52
N LEU A 89 -5.26 5.72 18.93
CA LEU A 89 -6.27 4.80 18.41
C LEU A 89 -5.69 3.97 17.25
N GLY A 90 -4.99 4.63 16.33
CA GLY A 90 -4.33 3.95 15.20
C GLY A 90 -3.32 2.91 15.67
N GLU A 91 -2.52 3.24 16.66
CA GLU A 91 -1.56 2.30 17.27
C GLU A 91 -2.26 1.07 17.86
N ARG A 92 -3.32 1.28 18.63
CA ARG A 92 -4.08 0.16 19.22
C ARG A 92 -4.66 -0.76 18.16
N ILE A 93 -5.24 -0.20 17.09
CA ILE A 93 -5.81 -0.99 15.98
C ILE A 93 -4.70 -1.75 15.28
N TYR A 94 -3.60 -1.09 14.96
CA TYR A 94 -2.49 -1.73 14.24
C TYR A 94 -1.90 -2.90 15.04
N ARG A 95 -1.65 -2.69 16.33
CA ARG A 95 -0.98 -3.68 17.19
C ARG A 95 -1.89 -4.74 17.78
N GLY A 96 -3.14 -4.40 18.06
CA GLY A 96 -4.07 -5.28 18.78
C GLY A 96 -5.36 -5.61 18.05
N GLY A 97 -5.65 -4.95 16.95
CA GLY A 97 -6.95 -5.10 16.28
C GLY A 97 -8.11 -4.55 17.13
N ILE A 98 -9.31 -5.00 16.83
CA ILE A 98 -10.53 -4.70 17.58
C ILE A 98 -11.25 -6.02 17.86
N ALA A 99 -10.95 -6.63 19.01
CA ALA A 99 -11.40 -7.97 19.34
C ALA A 99 -12.94 -8.12 19.33
N ASP A 100 -13.66 -7.14 19.87
CA ASP A 100 -15.12 -7.18 19.96
C ASP A 100 -15.80 -7.27 18.58
N ARG A 101 -15.15 -6.79 17.54
CA ARG A 101 -15.65 -6.88 16.17
C ARG A 101 -14.87 -7.87 15.32
N GLN A 102 -14.02 -8.68 15.93
CA GLN A 102 -13.22 -9.69 15.23
C GLN A 102 -12.35 -9.09 14.12
N ILE A 103 -11.79 -7.90 14.37
CA ILE A 103 -10.82 -7.27 13.49
C ILE A 103 -9.42 -7.64 13.97
N PRO A 104 -8.63 -8.39 13.17
CA PRO A 104 -7.29 -8.80 13.58
C PRO A 104 -6.32 -7.64 13.61
N ALA A 105 -5.24 -7.78 14.37
CA ALA A 105 -4.15 -6.83 14.38
C ALA A 105 -3.45 -6.79 13.01
N CYS A 106 -3.25 -5.61 12.45
CA CYS A 106 -2.50 -5.42 11.21
C CYS A 106 -1.08 -5.98 11.34
N ALA A 107 -0.47 -5.78 12.51
CA ALA A 107 0.88 -6.23 12.83
C ALA A 107 1.07 -7.75 12.67
N GLY A 108 0.02 -8.54 12.85
CA GLY A 108 0.08 -10.00 12.72
C GLY A 108 0.44 -10.48 11.32
N CYS A 109 0.06 -9.72 10.31
CA CYS A 109 0.36 -10.03 8.90
C CYS A 109 1.43 -9.11 8.33
N HIS A 110 1.34 -7.81 8.62
CA HIS A 110 2.23 -6.79 8.04
C HIS A 110 3.48 -6.50 8.86
N SER A 111 3.74 -7.27 9.91
CA SER A 111 4.85 -7.12 10.85
C SER A 111 4.66 -5.97 11.86
N PRO A 112 5.26 -6.07 13.05
CA PRO A 112 5.14 -5.02 14.08
C PRO A 112 5.65 -3.65 13.63
N ASN A 113 6.67 -3.62 12.79
CA ASN A 113 7.25 -2.39 12.22
C ASN A 113 6.70 -2.05 10.83
N GLY A 114 5.71 -2.78 10.33
CA GLY A 114 5.14 -2.54 9.02
C GLY A 114 6.00 -2.95 7.84
N ALA A 115 7.03 -3.76 8.05
CA ALA A 115 7.92 -4.22 6.97
C ALA A 115 7.24 -5.20 6.01
N GLY A 116 6.17 -5.86 6.45
CA GLY A 116 5.50 -6.90 5.70
C GLY A 116 6.33 -8.18 5.58
N LEU A 117 5.89 -9.05 4.71
CA LEU A 117 6.59 -10.30 4.35
C LEU A 117 6.65 -10.41 2.83
N PRO A 118 7.83 -10.68 2.25
CA PRO A 118 7.95 -10.87 0.80
C PRO A 118 6.97 -11.92 0.29
N SER A 119 6.42 -11.69 -0.90
CA SER A 119 5.43 -12.51 -1.60
C SER A 119 4.04 -12.59 -0.96
N GLN A 120 3.89 -12.28 0.33
CA GLN A 120 2.62 -12.46 1.05
C GLN A 120 1.97 -11.15 1.45
N TYR A 121 2.70 -10.28 2.12
CA TYR A 121 2.15 -9.06 2.71
C TYR A 121 3.02 -7.86 2.36
N PRO A 122 2.43 -6.78 1.80
CA PRO A 122 3.19 -5.60 1.43
C PRO A 122 3.72 -4.86 2.67
N ARG A 123 4.81 -4.13 2.45
CA ARG A 123 5.28 -3.12 3.38
C ARG A 123 4.24 -2.01 3.51
N LEU A 124 3.94 -1.60 4.72
CA LEU A 124 3.03 -0.50 5.03
C LEU A 124 3.74 0.71 5.63
N SER A 125 4.85 0.49 6.34
CA SER A 125 5.54 1.54 7.10
C SER A 125 5.94 2.71 6.20
N GLY A 126 5.61 3.92 6.64
CA GLY A 126 5.94 5.15 5.95
C GLY A 126 5.09 5.46 4.72
N GLN A 127 4.05 4.66 4.42
CA GLN A 127 3.15 4.94 3.31
C GLN A 127 2.31 6.18 3.56
N HIS A 128 1.94 6.90 2.51
CA HIS A 128 1.06 8.04 2.62
C HIS A 128 -0.27 7.66 3.28
N ALA A 129 -0.67 8.42 4.31
CA ALA A 129 -1.92 8.17 5.02
C ALA A 129 -3.14 8.25 4.10
N ASP A 130 -3.17 9.21 3.18
CA ASP A 130 -4.27 9.35 2.22
C ASP A 130 -4.39 8.13 1.32
N TYR A 131 -3.27 7.59 0.87
CA TYR A 131 -3.27 6.37 0.06
C TYR A 131 -3.77 5.16 0.86
N THR A 132 -3.25 4.95 2.06
CA THR A 132 -3.68 3.85 2.94
C THR A 132 -5.16 3.95 3.26
N THR A 133 -5.65 5.16 3.56
CA THR A 133 -7.09 5.43 3.77
C THR A 133 -7.91 5.04 2.55
N ALA A 134 -7.48 5.44 1.36
CA ALA A 134 -8.17 5.10 0.11
C ALA A 134 -8.19 3.59 -0.14
N GLN A 135 -7.11 2.87 0.17
CA GLN A 135 -7.07 1.42 -0.01
C GLN A 135 -7.97 0.68 0.98
N LEU A 136 -7.92 1.03 2.27
CA LEU A 136 -8.79 0.42 3.27
C LEU A 136 -10.27 0.68 2.96
N SER A 137 -10.62 1.92 2.63
CA SER A 137 -11.97 2.27 2.21
C SER A 137 -12.36 1.53 0.93
N GLY A 138 -11.46 1.42 -0.03
CA GLY A 138 -11.69 0.70 -1.27
C GLY A 138 -11.94 -0.79 -1.07
N PHE A 139 -11.19 -1.44 -0.18
CA PHE A 139 -11.46 -2.84 0.19
C PHE A 139 -12.80 -2.99 0.90
N ARG A 140 -13.11 -2.09 1.83
CA ARG A 140 -14.39 -2.12 2.56
C ARG A 140 -15.58 -1.94 1.62
N ASP A 141 -15.50 -0.97 0.70
CA ASP A 141 -16.62 -0.52 -0.12
C ASP A 141 -16.70 -1.22 -1.48
N GLY A 142 -15.82 -2.17 -1.76
CA GLY A 142 -15.85 -2.98 -2.97
C GLY A 142 -15.20 -2.35 -4.20
N VAL A 143 -14.52 -1.21 -4.05
CA VAL A 143 -13.76 -0.57 -5.15
C VAL A 143 -12.50 -1.38 -5.48
N ARG A 144 -11.82 -1.89 -4.45
CA ARG A 144 -10.66 -2.77 -4.59
C ARG A 144 -11.03 -4.18 -4.14
N GLN A 145 -10.99 -5.14 -5.07
CA GLN A 145 -11.48 -6.51 -4.84
C GLN A 145 -10.42 -7.59 -5.08
N ASN A 146 -9.16 -7.21 -5.15
CA ASN A 146 -8.09 -8.12 -5.52
C ASN A 146 -7.47 -8.89 -4.34
N ASN A 147 -8.02 -8.77 -3.14
CA ASN A 147 -7.57 -9.53 -1.97
C ASN A 147 -8.72 -9.77 -0.99
N LEU A 148 -9.12 -11.02 -0.86
CA LEU A 148 -10.24 -11.40 0.00
C LEU A 148 -9.96 -11.12 1.47
N THR A 149 -8.76 -11.41 1.95
CA THR A 149 -8.39 -11.19 3.36
C THR A 149 -8.51 -9.71 3.72
N MET A 150 -7.96 -8.81 2.88
CA MET A 150 -8.07 -7.39 3.15
C MET A 150 -9.51 -6.87 3.04
N THR A 151 -10.29 -7.40 2.13
CA THR A 151 -11.73 -7.10 2.07
C THR A 151 -12.43 -7.45 3.40
N GLN A 152 -12.14 -8.61 3.96
CA GLN A 152 -12.72 -9.05 5.23
C GLN A 152 -12.24 -8.21 6.41
N VAL A 153 -10.94 -7.89 6.45
CA VAL A 153 -10.37 -7.04 7.52
C VAL A 153 -10.98 -5.64 7.49
N ALA A 154 -11.04 -5.03 6.31
CA ALA A 154 -11.53 -3.65 6.16
C ALA A 154 -13.05 -3.53 6.33
N ALA A 155 -13.81 -4.59 6.08
CA ALA A 155 -15.27 -4.56 6.04
C ALA A 155 -15.93 -3.99 7.30
N LYS A 156 -15.32 -4.20 8.45
CA LYS A 156 -15.87 -3.80 9.75
C LYS A 156 -15.27 -2.52 10.31
N LEU A 157 -14.29 -1.92 9.62
CA LEU A 157 -13.69 -0.65 10.05
C LEU A 157 -14.57 0.53 9.68
N ASN A 158 -14.74 1.49 10.60
CA ASN A 158 -15.40 2.75 10.29
C ASN A 158 -14.37 3.79 9.78
N ASP A 159 -14.87 4.93 9.28
CA ASP A 159 -14.03 5.96 8.68
C ASP A 159 -13.00 6.53 9.65
N ARG A 160 -13.38 6.74 10.92
CA ARG A 160 -12.48 7.25 11.94
C ARG A 160 -11.33 6.28 12.21
N GLU A 161 -11.64 5.00 12.30
CA GLU A 161 -10.65 3.95 12.52
C GLU A 161 -9.70 3.80 11.34
N ILE A 162 -10.22 3.86 10.12
CA ILE A 162 -9.41 3.84 8.91
C ILE A 162 -8.44 5.01 8.89
N LYS A 163 -8.91 6.22 9.16
CA LYS A 163 -8.05 7.41 9.21
C LYS A 163 -6.99 7.29 10.30
N ALA A 164 -7.37 6.84 11.47
CA ALA A 164 -6.46 6.70 12.61
C ALA A 164 -5.33 5.72 12.33
N VAL A 165 -5.65 4.52 11.84
CA VAL A 165 -4.65 3.51 11.54
C VAL A 165 -3.78 3.91 10.36
N SER A 166 -4.34 4.59 9.36
CA SER A 166 -3.60 5.08 8.20
C SER A 166 -2.57 6.14 8.60
N ASP A 167 -2.93 7.07 9.48
CA ASP A 167 -2.00 8.08 10.01
C ASP A 167 -0.88 7.43 10.84
N TYR A 168 -1.23 6.48 11.69
CA TYR A 168 -0.24 5.73 12.47
C TYR A 168 0.76 5.00 11.56
N ILE A 169 0.28 4.32 10.52
CA ILE A 169 1.09 3.60 9.54
C ILE A 169 2.07 4.56 8.83
N ALA A 170 1.66 5.79 8.54
CA ALA A 170 2.53 6.77 7.88
C ALA A 170 3.80 7.08 8.70
N GLY A 171 3.72 7.01 10.01
CA GLY A 171 4.87 7.21 10.92
C GLY A 171 5.53 5.93 11.42
N LEU A 172 5.04 4.76 11.03
CA LEU A 172 5.53 3.48 11.53
C LEU A 172 6.94 3.16 10.98
N ARG A 173 7.83 2.66 11.85
CA ARG A 173 9.25 2.36 11.54
C ARG A 173 9.71 1.07 12.18
#